data_51704c0c314c8e7adf9db3f09c53c614
#
_entry.id   51704c0c314c8e7adf9db3f09c53c614
#
_cell.length_a   1.000
_cell.length_b   1.000
_cell.length_c   1.000
_cell.angle_alpha   90.00
_cell.angle_beta   90.00
_cell.angle_gamma   90.00
#
_symmetry.space_group_name_H-M   'P 1'
#
loop_
_entity.id
_entity.type
_entity.pdbx_description
1 polymer ?
#
loop_
_entity_poly.entity_id
_entity_poly.type
_entity_poly.pdbx_seq_one_letter_code
_entity_poly.pdbx_strand_id
1 'polypeptide(L)'
;MKKTILIVVAVMGLTFAAKAQNNAIGVRLSGGNQWYCGEISYQRSINDLNRIEADLGYRVDDEYDIGYLFLTGVYQLHFDISAAKNLGWYFGFGPRFELFYYDGHSYNHPINFAGAAGAVGQVGMDYHFNAIPLQLSLDFRPCLYLIPNAVLRWADFGLSIRYRF
;
A
#
# COMPACT_ATOMS: atom_id res chain seq x y z
N MET A 1 -3.07 20.88 22.67
CA MET A 1 -2.89 19.46 22.33
C MET A 1 -2.75 19.19 20.82
N LYS A 2 -3.66 19.64 19.94
CA LYS A 2 -3.53 19.39 18.47
C LYS A 2 -2.27 20.00 17.85
N LYS A 3 -1.89 21.24 18.25
CA LYS A 3 -0.67 21.91 17.76
C LYS A 3 0.62 21.23 18.24
N THR A 4 0.63 20.66 19.44
CA THR A 4 1.78 19.94 20.00
C THR A 4 2.03 18.62 19.28
N ILE A 5 0.96 17.90 18.90
CA ILE A 5 1.05 16.67 18.11
C ILE A 5 1.62 16.96 16.71
N LEU A 6 1.18 18.04 16.07
CA LEU A 6 1.69 18.48 14.76
C LEU A 6 3.19 18.83 14.81
N ILE A 7 3.64 19.49 15.87
CA ILE A 7 5.06 19.84 16.06
C ILE A 7 5.89 18.58 16.32
N VAL A 8 5.40 17.63 17.11
CA VAL A 8 6.10 16.36 17.38
C VAL A 8 6.22 15.52 16.11
N VAL A 9 5.17 15.45 15.30
CA VAL A 9 5.20 14.77 14.00
C VAL A 9 6.15 15.45 13.02
N ALA A 10 6.17 16.80 12.99
CA ALA A 10 7.10 17.57 12.16
C ALA A 10 8.57 17.41 12.60
N VAL A 11 8.84 17.41 13.91
CA VAL A 11 10.19 17.21 14.46
C VAL A 11 10.67 15.78 14.27
N MET A 12 9.80 14.75 14.43
CA MET A 12 10.15 13.38 14.08
C MET A 12 10.48 13.23 12.59
N GLY A 13 9.77 13.94 11.70
CA GLY A 13 10.08 13.92 10.26
C GLY A 13 11.44 14.53 9.91
N LEU A 14 11.92 15.50 10.68
CA LEU A 14 13.20 16.20 10.42
C LEU A 14 14.44 15.44 10.91
N THR A 15 14.31 14.56 11.89
CA THR A 15 15.46 13.83 12.47
C THR A 15 15.94 12.64 11.64
N PHE A 16 15.16 12.19 10.67
CA PHE A 16 15.51 11.06 9.78
C PHE A 16 16.20 11.48 8.47
N ALA A 17 16.44 12.78 8.24
CA ALA A 17 16.94 13.31 6.98
C ALA A 17 18.44 13.06 6.69
N ALA A 18 19.17 12.28 7.49
CA ALA A 18 20.63 12.29 7.45
C ALA A 18 21.33 11.00 7.00
N LYS A 19 20.64 9.95 6.58
CA LYS A 19 21.31 8.74 6.01
C LYS A 19 20.49 8.13 4.89
N ALA A 20 21.15 7.94 3.73
CA ALA A 20 20.69 7.23 2.53
C ALA A 20 19.18 6.92 2.56
N GLN A 21 18.40 7.65 1.79
CA GLN A 21 16.92 7.60 1.73
C GLN A 21 16.42 6.19 1.33
N ASN A 22 16.67 5.20 2.21
CA ASN A 22 16.32 3.81 1.96
C ASN A 22 14.90 3.46 2.40
N ASN A 23 14.23 4.40 3.05
CA ASN A 23 12.87 4.21 3.55
C ASN A 23 11.94 5.25 2.93
N ALA A 24 10.70 4.84 2.70
CA ALA A 24 9.64 5.75 2.29
C ALA A 24 8.33 5.36 2.99
N ILE A 25 7.59 6.35 3.47
CA ILE A 25 6.28 6.17 4.08
C ILE A 25 5.27 7.13 3.46
N GLY A 26 4.04 6.69 3.27
CA GLY A 26 3.01 7.52 2.68
C GLY A 26 1.67 6.83 2.58
N VAL A 27 0.92 7.25 1.58
CA VAL A 27 -0.40 6.70 1.30
C VAL A 27 -0.46 6.17 -0.13
N ARG A 28 -1.20 5.07 -0.29
CA ARG A 28 -1.60 4.52 -1.58
C ARG A 28 -3.11 4.58 -1.67
N LEU A 29 -3.61 5.22 -2.69
CA LEU A 29 -5.02 5.17 -3.06
C LEU A 29 -5.17 4.12 -4.14
N SER A 30 -6.00 3.14 -3.90
CA SER A 30 -6.19 2.05 -4.84
C SER A 30 -7.66 1.87 -5.18
N GLY A 31 -7.90 1.27 -6.33
CA GLY A 31 -9.25 1.03 -6.79
C GLY A 31 -9.30 0.12 -8.01
N GLY A 32 -10.48 -0.42 -8.25
CA GLY A 32 -10.79 -1.28 -9.37
C GLY A 32 -12.25 -1.13 -9.77
N ASN A 33 -12.81 -2.15 -10.38
CA ASN A 33 -14.24 -2.16 -10.71
C ASN A 33 -15.07 -2.04 -9.43
N GLN A 34 -15.69 -0.86 -9.21
CA GLN A 34 -16.68 -0.58 -8.16
C GLN A 34 -16.14 -0.54 -6.71
N TRP A 35 -14.85 -0.34 -6.49
CA TRP A 35 -14.30 -0.20 -5.15
C TRP A 35 -13.11 0.75 -5.10
N TYR A 36 -12.97 1.44 -3.96
CA TYR A 36 -11.84 2.32 -3.66
C TYR A 36 -11.32 1.99 -2.26
N CYS A 37 -10.02 2.15 -2.09
CA CYS A 37 -9.34 1.86 -0.83
C CYS A 37 -8.25 2.88 -0.54
N GLY A 38 -8.09 3.20 0.74
CA GLY A 38 -6.94 3.92 1.25
C GLY A 38 -5.99 2.97 1.99
N GLU A 39 -4.70 3.07 1.69
CA GLU A 39 -3.66 2.25 2.31
C GLU A 39 -2.57 3.15 2.89
N ILE A 40 -2.08 2.80 4.08
CA ILE A 40 -0.81 3.32 4.59
C ILE A 40 0.27 2.44 3.99
N SER A 41 1.24 3.05 3.33
CA SER A 41 2.29 2.35 2.59
C SER A 41 3.66 2.67 3.15
N TYR A 42 4.44 1.63 3.39
CA TYR A 42 5.84 1.72 3.80
C TYR A 42 6.71 0.93 2.83
N GLN A 43 7.78 1.57 2.35
CA GLN A 43 8.79 0.93 1.51
C GLN A 43 10.16 1.00 2.18
N ARG A 44 10.95 -0.04 2.00
CA ARG A 44 12.35 -0.10 2.38
C ARG A 44 13.18 -0.67 1.25
N SER A 45 14.14 0.10 0.76
CA SER A 45 15.17 -0.39 -0.18
C SER A 45 16.20 -1.20 0.60
N ILE A 46 16.43 -2.43 0.16
CA ILE A 46 17.46 -3.33 0.72
C ILE A 46 18.80 -3.02 0.04
N ASN A 47 18.74 -2.81 -1.27
CA ASN A 47 19.83 -2.36 -2.13
C ASN A 47 19.24 -1.62 -3.34
N ASP A 48 20.07 -1.26 -4.32
CA ASP A 48 19.63 -0.49 -5.49
C ASP A 48 18.56 -1.20 -6.33
N LEU A 49 18.54 -2.54 -6.30
CA LEU A 49 17.63 -3.36 -7.10
C LEU A 49 16.43 -3.89 -6.30
N ASN A 50 16.62 -4.13 -5.00
CA ASN A 50 15.64 -4.88 -4.19
C ASN A 50 14.99 -3.99 -3.15
N ARG A 51 13.67 -4.09 -3.07
CA ARG A 51 12.83 -3.28 -2.19
C ARG A 51 11.71 -4.14 -1.58
N ILE A 52 11.34 -3.85 -0.35
CA ILE A 52 10.17 -4.42 0.30
C ILE A 52 9.14 -3.30 0.47
N GLU A 53 7.89 -3.60 0.17
CA GLU A 53 6.74 -2.74 0.43
C GLU A 53 5.78 -3.46 1.38
N ALA A 54 5.23 -2.73 2.34
CA ALA A 54 4.19 -3.19 3.25
C ALA A 54 3.06 -2.17 3.28
N ASP A 55 1.86 -2.61 2.98
CA ASP A 55 0.68 -1.75 2.92
C ASP A 55 -0.41 -2.28 3.84
N LEU A 56 -0.94 -1.40 4.68
CA LEU A 56 -2.11 -1.64 5.52
C LEU A 56 -3.27 -0.82 4.96
N GLY A 57 -4.29 -1.50 4.50
CA GLY A 57 -5.44 -0.87 3.84
C GLY A 57 -6.76 -1.17 4.52
N TYR A 58 -7.69 -0.23 4.34
CA TYR A 58 -9.05 -0.34 4.82
C TYR A 58 -10.04 0.04 3.72
N ARG A 59 -11.10 -0.74 3.61
CA ARG A 59 -12.19 -0.54 2.66
C ARG A 59 -13.52 -0.83 3.31
N VAL A 60 -14.53 -0.07 2.96
CA VAL A 60 -15.94 -0.34 3.30
C VAL A 60 -16.67 -0.69 2.01
N ASP A 61 -17.53 -1.67 2.09
CA ASP A 61 -18.54 -1.99 1.09
C ASP A 61 -19.89 -1.52 1.62
N ASP A 62 -20.34 -0.38 1.10
CA ASP A 62 -21.57 0.26 1.58
C ASP A 62 -22.84 -0.52 1.19
N GLU A 63 -22.76 -1.39 0.18
CA GLU A 63 -23.90 -2.19 -0.28
C GLU A 63 -24.21 -3.34 0.70
N TYR A 64 -23.16 -3.88 1.34
CA TYR A 64 -23.28 -5.04 2.22
C TYR A 64 -22.93 -4.76 3.68
N ASP A 65 -22.65 -3.52 4.07
CA ASP A 65 -22.15 -3.13 5.40
C ASP A 65 -20.96 -3.99 5.86
N ILE A 66 -20.02 -4.26 4.92
CA ILE A 66 -18.83 -5.07 5.19
C ILE A 66 -17.59 -4.18 5.22
N GLY A 67 -16.89 -4.22 6.34
CA GLY A 67 -15.55 -3.64 6.47
C GLY A 67 -14.47 -4.65 6.13
N TYR A 68 -13.46 -4.22 5.39
CA TYR A 68 -12.28 -5.01 5.01
C TYR A 68 -11.02 -4.32 5.52
N LEU A 69 -10.26 -5.03 6.34
CA LEU A 69 -8.91 -4.64 6.74
C LEU A 69 -7.93 -5.60 6.08
N PHE A 70 -6.91 -5.10 5.39
CA PHE A 70 -5.95 -5.97 4.75
C PHE A 70 -4.51 -5.50 4.91
N LEU A 71 -3.61 -6.47 4.97
CA LEU A 71 -2.18 -6.31 5.00
C LEU A 71 -1.58 -6.95 3.75
N THR A 72 -0.80 -6.19 3.01
CA THR A 72 -0.08 -6.66 1.82
C THR A 72 1.41 -6.46 2.03
N GLY A 73 2.20 -7.50 1.77
CA GLY A 73 3.66 -7.41 1.72
C GLY A 73 4.13 -7.74 0.31
N VAL A 74 5.00 -6.91 -0.27
CA VAL A 74 5.52 -7.12 -1.63
C VAL A 74 7.02 -7.01 -1.65
N TYR A 75 7.68 -8.03 -2.18
CA TYR A 75 9.09 -7.95 -2.57
C TYR A 75 9.17 -7.48 -4.01
N GLN A 76 9.88 -6.37 -4.24
CA GLN A 76 9.96 -5.69 -5.52
C GLN A 76 11.38 -5.71 -6.07
N LEU A 77 11.49 -5.86 -7.38
CA LEU A 77 12.68 -5.58 -8.18
C LEU A 77 12.46 -4.25 -8.89
N HIS A 78 13.34 -3.28 -8.63
CA HIS A 78 13.26 -1.91 -9.12
C HIS A 78 14.39 -1.64 -10.12
N PHE A 79 14.09 -0.94 -11.19
CA PHE A 79 15.00 -0.62 -12.28
C PHE A 79 14.85 0.84 -12.69
N ASP A 80 15.98 1.54 -12.75
CA ASP A 80 16.00 2.91 -13.25
C ASP A 80 15.86 2.95 -14.77
N ILE A 81 15.09 3.93 -15.27
CA ILE A 81 14.95 4.17 -16.71
C ILE A 81 16.03 5.15 -17.16
N SER A 82 17.03 4.66 -17.88
CA SER A 82 18.20 5.45 -18.31
C SER A 82 17.83 6.67 -19.15
N ALA A 83 16.71 6.62 -19.89
CA ALA A 83 16.23 7.71 -20.73
C ALA A 83 15.51 8.84 -19.97
N ALA A 84 15.09 8.59 -18.73
CA ALA A 84 14.32 9.55 -17.92
C ALA A 84 14.86 9.59 -16.49
N LYS A 85 15.55 10.68 -16.15
CA LYS A 85 16.09 10.87 -14.80
C LYS A 85 14.99 10.75 -13.76
N ASN A 86 15.28 10.04 -12.68
CA ASN A 86 14.40 9.85 -11.52
C ASN A 86 13.11 9.03 -11.77
N LEU A 87 12.95 8.48 -12.95
CA LEU A 87 11.86 7.58 -13.29
C LEU A 87 12.38 6.16 -13.23
N GLY A 88 11.65 5.31 -12.49
CA GLY A 88 11.91 3.88 -12.41
C GLY A 88 10.67 3.08 -12.74
N TRP A 89 10.86 1.81 -13.01
CA TRP A 89 9.81 0.82 -13.07
C TRP A 89 10.16 -0.34 -12.15
N TYR A 90 9.14 -1.04 -11.70
CA TYR A 90 9.33 -2.17 -10.81
C TYR A 90 8.27 -3.23 -11.05
N PHE A 91 8.61 -4.44 -10.66
CA PHE A 91 7.66 -5.52 -10.51
C PHE A 91 7.93 -6.27 -9.20
N GLY A 92 6.92 -6.93 -8.70
CA GLY A 92 7.05 -7.62 -7.43
C GLY A 92 5.94 -8.64 -7.21
N PHE A 93 6.09 -9.38 -6.12
CA PHE A 93 5.10 -10.34 -5.66
C PHE A 93 5.15 -10.48 -4.15
N GLY A 94 4.08 -10.99 -3.58
CA GLY A 94 4.05 -11.22 -2.14
C GLY A 94 2.70 -11.68 -1.61
N PRO A 95 2.57 -11.89 -0.30
CA PRO A 95 1.32 -12.28 0.33
C PRO A 95 0.37 -11.11 0.56
N ARG A 96 -0.91 -11.41 0.60
CA ARG A 96 -1.98 -10.54 1.07
C ARG A 96 -2.86 -11.31 2.04
N PHE A 97 -3.15 -10.68 3.19
CA PHE A 97 -4.07 -11.15 4.19
C PHE A 97 -5.20 -10.14 4.33
N GLU A 98 -6.43 -10.60 4.34
CA GLU A 98 -7.62 -9.76 4.44
C GLU A 98 -8.52 -10.30 5.55
N LEU A 99 -8.98 -9.41 6.43
CA LEU A 99 -9.98 -9.67 7.44
C LEU A 99 -11.22 -8.86 7.06
N PHE A 100 -12.36 -9.48 7.08
CA PHE A 100 -13.64 -8.82 6.88
C PHE A 100 -14.54 -9.04 8.07
N TYR A 101 -15.27 -8.00 8.41
CA TYR A 101 -16.25 -8.01 9.49
C TYR A 101 -17.58 -7.46 9.00
N TYR A 102 -18.64 -8.06 9.48
CA TYR A 102 -20.00 -7.61 9.23
C TYR A 102 -20.47 -6.80 10.43
N ASP A 103 -20.91 -5.58 10.21
CA ASP A 103 -21.57 -4.79 11.24
C ASP A 103 -23.07 -5.14 11.23
N GLY A 104 -23.43 -6.06 12.15
CA GLY A 104 -24.75 -6.67 12.21
C GLY A 104 -25.85 -5.76 12.76
N HIS A 105 -25.86 -4.45 12.46
CA HIS A 105 -26.88 -3.53 12.95
C HIS A 105 -28.29 -3.87 12.45
N SER A 106 -28.46 -4.70 11.45
CA SER A 106 -29.78 -4.99 10.86
C SER A 106 -30.40 -6.33 11.31
N TYR A 107 -29.64 -7.25 11.86
CA TYR A 107 -30.15 -8.53 12.37
C TYR A 107 -29.27 -8.96 13.55
N ASN A 108 -29.89 -9.29 14.66
CA ASN A 108 -29.37 -9.75 15.95
C ASN A 108 -28.31 -10.91 15.87
N HIS A 109 -27.35 -10.78 14.98
CA HIS A 109 -26.26 -11.75 14.76
C HIS A 109 -24.95 -11.24 15.36
N PRO A 110 -24.17 -12.11 16.01
CA PRO A 110 -22.87 -11.75 16.52
C PRO A 110 -21.96 -11.30 15.37
N ILE A 111 -21.06 -10.35 15.65
CA ILE A 111 -20.02 -9.90 14.71
C ILE A 111 -19.25 -11.14 14.22
N ASN A 112 -19.39 -11.46 12.95
CA ASN A 112 -18.67 -12.57 12.34
C ASN A 112 -17.41 -12.04 11.65
N PHE A 113 -16.25 -12.50 12.13
CA PHE A 113 -14.98 -12.28 11.45
C PHE A 113 -14.71 -13.44 10.50
N ALA A 114 -14.39 -13.13 9.29
CA ALA A 114 -13.85 -14.09 8.35
C ALA A 114 -12.56 -13.53 7.74
N GLY A 115 -11.72 -14.42 7.23
CA GLY A 115 -10.44 -14.03 6.68
C GLY A 115 -10.20 -14.64 5.31
N ALA A 116 -9.43 -13.92 4.50
CA ALA A 116 -8.92 -14.41 3.23
C ALA A 116 -7.40 -14.25 3.16
N ALA A 117 -6.75 -15.14 2.42
CA ALA A 117 -5.33 -15.06 2.15
C ALA A 117 -5.06 -15.34 0.68
N GLY A 118 -4.06 -14.65 0.14
CA GLY A 118 -3.73 -14.77 -1.26
C GLY A 118 -2.32 -14.30 -1.57
N ALA A 119 -2.00 -14.31 -2.84
CA ALA A 119 -0.76 -13.79 -3.40
C ALA A 119 -1.06 -12.62 -4.33
N VAL A 120 -0.25 -11.58 -4.26
CA VAL A 120 -0.31 -10.43 -5.17
C VAL A 120 0.88 -10.47 -6.12
N GLY A 121 0.63 -10.10 -7.39
CA GLY A 121 1.65 -9.62 -8.30
C GLY A 121 1.57 -8.10 -8.35
N GLN A 122 2.66 -7.42 -8.65
CA GLN A 122 2.68 -5.97 -8.79
C GLN A 122 3.58 -5.58 -9.95
N VAL A 123 3.15 -4.60 -10.72
CA VAL A 123 3.97 -3.89 -11.69
C VAL A 123 3.66 -2.41 -11.61
N GLY A 124 4.67 -1.57 -11.67
CA GLY A 124 4.45 -0.14 -11.55
C GLY A 124 5.63 0.71 -12.02
N MET A 125 5.42 2.00 -11.93
CA MET A 125 6.42 3.03 -12.19
C MET A 125 6.45 3.98 -11.01
N ASP A 126 7.63 4.50 -10.72
CA ASP A 126 7.79 5.54 -9.71
C ASP A 126 8.66 6.69 -10.20
N TYR A 127 8.38 7.85 -9.67
CA TYR A 127 9.14 9.07 -9.91
C TYR A 127 9.64 9.64 -8.59
N HIS A 128 10.95 9.88 -8.51
CA HIS A 128 11.61 10.46 -7.35
C HIS A 128 11.88 11.93 -7.59
N PHE A 129 11.33 12.81 -6.74
CA PHE A 129 11.60 14.24 -6.84
C PHE A 129 13.01 14.56 -6.30
N ASN A 130 13.80 15.37 -7.04
CA ASN A 130 15.14 15.76 -6.60
C ASN A 130 15.13 16.92 -5.60
N ALA A 131 14.16 17.83 -5.75
CA ALA A 131 14.09 19.03 -4.93
C ALA A 131 13.44 18.80 -3.56
N ILE A 132 12.67 17.73 -3.41
CA ILE A 132 11.93 17.38 -2.22
C ILE A 132 11.99 15.87 -2.00
N PRO A 133 11.97 15.39 -0.76
CA PRO A 133 12.06 13.96 -0.45
C PRO A 133 10.72 13.24 -0.70
N LEU A 134 10.14 13.42 -1.87
CA LEU A 134 8.89 12.78 -2.25
C LEU A 134 9.11 11.77 -3.38
N GLN A 135 8.27 10.73 -3.36
CA GLN A 135 8.13 9.71 -4.39
C GLN A 135 6.66 9.60 -4.77
N LEU A 136 6.40 9.59 -6.06
CA LEU A 136 5.08 9.31 -6.64
C LEU A 136 5.15 7.98 -7.36
N SER A 137 4.17 7.10 -7.18
CA SER A 137 4.13 5.81 -7.88
C SER A 137 2.74 5.54 -8.44
N LEU A 138 2.72 4.89 -9.59
CA LEU A 138 1.53 4.31 -10.20
C LEU A 138 1.77 2.81 -10.38
N ASP A 139 0.85 1.99 -9.91
CA ASP A 139 0.99 0.53 -10.00
C ASP A 139 -0.32 -0.19 -10.33
N PHE A 140 -0.15 -1.40 -10.84
CA PHE A 140 -1.19 -2.39 -11.05
C PHE A 140 -0.85 -3.62 -10.20
N ARG A 141 -1.81 -4.08 -9.37
CA ARG A 141 -1.60 -5.12 -8.37
C ARG A 141 -2.71 -6.17 -8.37
N PRO A 142 -2.71 -7.12 -9.32
CA PRO A 142 -3.64 -8.24 -9.27
C PRO A 142 -3.41 -9.12 -8.03
N CYS A 143 -4.50 -9.63 -7.46
CA CYS A 143 -4.47 -10.51 -6.29
C CYS A 143 -5.19 -11.83 -6.61
N LEU A 144 -4.51 -12.95 -6.40
CA LEU A 144 -5.08 -14.28 -6.41
C LEU A 144 -5.33 -14.73 -4.97
N TYR A 145 -6.57 -14.66 -4.51
CA TYR A 145 -6.96 -15.26 -3.24
C TYR A 145 -6.96 -16.76 -3.37
N LEU A 146 -6.48 -17.46 -2.33
CA LEU A 146 -6.38 -18.91 -2.27
C LEU A 146 -7.27 -19.49 -1.16
N ILE A 147 -7.52 -18.68 -0.11
CA ILE A 147 -8.31 -19.05 1.06
C ILE A 147 -9.39 -17.98 1.26
N PRO A 148 -10.66 -18.34 1.49
CA PRO A 148 -11.24 -19.69 1.55
C PRO A 148 -11.41 -20.37 0.18
N ASN A 149 -11.49 -19.60 -0.90
CA ASN A 149 -11.69 -20.09 -2.26
C ASN A 149 -10.75 -19.38 -3.23
N ALA A 150 -10.35 -20.07 -4.30
CA ALA A 150 -9.51 -19.47 -5.33
C ALA A 150 -10.32 -18.43 -6.14
N VAL A 151 -9.98 -17.16 -5.97
CA VAL A 151 -10.61 -16.04 -6.68
C VAL A 151 -9.53 -15.07 -7.15
N LEU A 152 -9.52 -14.77 -8.44
CA LEU A 152 -8.63 -13.77 -9.00
C LEU A 152 -9.33 -12.41 -9.04
N ARG A 153 -8.79 -11.44 -8.30
CA ARG A 153 -9.10 -10.01 -8.43
C ARG A 153 -7.97 -9.35 -9.22
N TRP A 154 -8.22 -9.05 -10.46
CA TRP A 154 -7.19 -8.53 -11.36
C TRP A 154 -7.20 -7.01 -11.51
N ALA A 155 -8.27 -6.31 -11.16
CA ALA A 155 -8.40 -4.87 -11.30
C ALA A 155 -8.08 -4.14 -9.98
N ASP A 156 -6.79 -3.96 -9.67
CA ASP A 156 -6.31 -3.12 -8.56
C ASP A 156 -5.24 -2.17 -9.12
N PHE A 157 -5.65 -0.91 -9.37
CA PHE A 157 -4.77 0.18 -9.77
C PHE A 157 -4.51 1.09 -8.58
N GLY A 158 -3.26 1.45 -8.35
CA GLY A 158 -2.86 2.26 -7.21
C GLY A 158 -2.05 3.49 -7.61
N LEU A 159 -2.34 4.60 -6.96
CA LEU A 159 -1.54 5.81 -6.99
C LEU A 159 -1.01 6.06 -5.58
N SER A 160 0.30 6.22 -5.45
CA SER A 160 0.93 6.42 -4.15
C SER A 160 1.74 7.70 -4.11
N ILE A 161 1.72 8.35 -2.96
CA ILE A 161 2.64 9.42 -2.61
C ILE A 161 3.34 9.07 -1.31
N ARG A 162 4.68 9.09 -1.30
CA ARG A 162 5.50 8.69 -0.15
C ARG A 162 6.58 9.73 0.13
N TYR A 163 6.86 9.94 1.41
CA TYR A 163 7.99 10.72 1.91
C TYR A 163 9.19 9.79 2.13
N ARG A 164 10.35 10.14 1.56
CA ARG A 164 11.60 9.37 1.64
C ARG A 164 12.50 9.89 2.76
N PHE A 165 13.08 8.98 3.55
CA PHE A 165 13.97 9.30 4.68
C PHE A 165 15.02 8.22 4.94
#